data_e1ebb166d963ab1227339b526ed38619
#
_entry.id   e1ebb166d963ab1227339b526ed38619
#
_cell.length_a   1.000
_cell.length_b   1.000
_cell.length_c   1.000
_cell.angle_alpha   90.00
_cell.angle_beta   90.00
_cell.angle_gamma   90.00
#
_symmetry.space_group_name_H-M   'P 1'
#
loop_
_entity.id
_entity.type
_entity.pdbx_description
1 polymer ?
#
loop_
_entity_poly.entity_id
_entity_poly.type
_entity_poly.pdbx_seq_one_letter_code
_entity_poly.pdbx_strand_id
1 'polypeptide(L)'
;MSREMKESGIDWIGSIPKSWNTIKFKYLHGGMNTGEGIDKNFWSNEPTDRLFYTAGINPIRTNYEDFPEWKYTKENDLLLARNGTPYIYIPHPNACYTDHIIRATMNASVNKRFVQYGLQCSIASVVVDSVSLATWSASLWNKQVIAWPSAEEQERIVSFLDEKCAHIDSVLEKTRNSIEEYKKLKQAVITQAVTKGIKNDCRVKSSKIEWIDKIPEKWKEIRIKNIFDFREEKNYIPLEEVNLLSLYTDLGVIQHSDLEKTVGNKAVNADGYKKVYENDIIVNIILCWMGAIGISKYDGVTSPAYDVYCPRENVDSKFYHYYFRTTGFASDCYKRGRGIMAMRWRTYSDQFRDIKVVYPPLREQKEIVQYLDEKCNQIENLVKKKKKFIEELEFYKKSLIYEYVTGKKEVPEF
;
A
#
# COMPACT_ATOMS: atom_id res chain seq x y z
N MET A 1 33.84 3.29 -29.13
CA MET A 1 35.08 3.11 -28.32
C MET A 1 34.71 3.29 -26.87
N SER A 2 35.23 2.47 -25.95
CA SER A 2 34.94 2.65 -24.51
C SER A 2 35.61 3.93 -24.01
N ARG A 3 34.87 4.77 -23.31
CA ARG A 3 35.33 6.00 -22.66
C ARG A 3 36.48 5.69 -21.68
N GLU A 4 37.55 6.45 -21.72
CA GLU A 4 38.60 6.34 -20.69
C GLU A 4 38.09 6.82 -19.34
N MET A 5 38.24 5.98 -18.32
CA MET A 5 37.75 6.21 -16.97
C MET A 5 38.90 6.55 -16.00
N LYS A 6 38.57 7.25 -14.93
CA LYS A 6 39.44 7.52 -13.76
C LYS A 6 38.68 7.35 -12.47
N GLU A 7 39.37 7.02 -11.40
CA GLU A 7 38.75 6.96 -10.06
C GLU A 7 38.33 8.36 -9.60
N SER A 8 37.09 8.44 -9.09
CA SER A 8 36.53 9.70 -8.58
C SER A 8 37.00 10.05 -7.17
N GLY A 9 37.50 9.08 -6.42
CA GLY A 9 37.80 9.19 -5.00
C GLY A 9 36.58 9.22 -4.09
N ILE A 10 35.39 8.91 -4.63
CA ILE A 10 34.12 8.86 -3.89
C ILE A 10 33.51 7.45 -4.05
N ASP A 11 33.37 6.73 -2.93
CA ASP A 11 33.00 5.33 -2.93
C ASP A 11 31.73 5.02 -3.70
N TRP A 12 30.64 5.78 -3.49
CA TRP A 12 29.39 5.55 -4.17
C TRP A 12 29.40 5.87 -5.67
N ILE A 13 30.29 6.75 -6.11
CA ILE A 13 30.47 7.08 -7.52
C ILE A 13 31.36 6.06 -8.20
N GLY A 14 32.46 5.66 -7.54
CA GLY A 14 33.53 4.85 -8.14
C GLY A 14 34.23 5.58 -9.27
N SER A 15 34.45 4.92 -10.41
CA SER A 15 35.11 5.53 -11.57
C SER A 15 34.18 6.45 -12.38
N ILE A 16 34.73 7.51 -12.95
CA ILE A 16 34.07 8.48 -13.83
C ILE A 16 34.89 8.68 -15.11
N PRO A 17 34.31 9.23 -16.19
CA PRO A 17 35.10 9.63 -17.41
C PRO A 17 36.26 10.54 -17.04
N LYS A 18 37.40 10.38 -17.70
CA LYS A 18 38.59 11.21 -17.45
C LYS A 18 38.34 12.72 -17.59
N SER A 19 37.45 13.11 -18.50
CA SER A 19 37.05 14.50 -18.73
C SER A 19 36.15 15.09 -17.64
N TRP A 20 35.55 14.23 -16.77
CA TRP A 20 34.67 14.70 -15.72
C TRP A 20 35.41 15.02 -14.43
N ASN A 21 34.81 15.86 -13.62
CA ASN A 21 35.24 16.15 -12.26
C ASN A 21 34.17 15.69 -11.22
N THR A 22 34.44 15.92 -9.97
CA THR A 22 33.45 15.81 -8.87
C THR A 22 33.28 17.18 -8.23
N ILE A 23 32.08 17.48 -7.75
CA ILE A 23 31.80 18.76 -7.10
C ILE A 23 30.96 18.55 -5.83
N LYS A 24 31.26 19.31 -4.77
CA LYS A 24 30.44 19.33 -3.57
C LYS A 24 29.23 20.24 -3.77
N PHE A 25 28.08 19.81 -3.28
CA PHE A 25 26.83 20.56 -3.39
C PHE A 25 26.93 22.01 -2.89
N LYS A 26 27.70 22.25 -1.83
CA LYS A 26 27.93 23.60 -1.27
C LYS A 26 28.44 24.64 -2.28
N TYR A 27 29.05 24.24 -3.39
CA TYR A 27 29.54 25.13 -4.42
C TYR A 27 28.55 25.43 -5.53
N LEU A 28 27.38 24.80 -5.51
CA LEU A 28 26.37 24.88 -6.57
C LEU A 28 25.24 25.85 -6.25
N HIS A 29 25.18 26.39 -5.03
CA HIS A 29 24.11 27.28 -4.58
C HIS A 29 24.64 28.49 -3.80
N GLY A 30 23.90 29.61 -3.82
CA GLY A 30 24.25 30.84 -3.13
C GLY A 30 23.82 30.91 -1.67
N GLY A 31 23.01 29.94 -1.19
CA GLY A 31 22.53 29.91 0.20
C GLY A 31 21.42 28.92 0.41
N MET A 32 21.16 28.63 1.68
CA MET A 32 20.09 27.70 2.12
C MET A 32 19.25 28.35 3.22
N ASN A 33 17.94 28.10 3.20
CA ASN A 33 17.04 28.49 4.28
C ASN A 33 15.90 27.48 4.42
N THR A 34 15.27 27.47 5.60
CA THR A 34 14.08 26.63 5.88
C THR A 34 12.80 27.43 5.62
N GLY A 35 11.71 26.72 5.34
CA GLY A 35 10.39 27.30 5.20
C GLY A 35 9.73 27.65 6.53
N GLU A 36 8.41 27.67 6.51
CA GLU A 36 7.57 27.99 7.66
C GLU A 36 6.58 26.86 7.95
N GLY A 37 6.30 26.62 9.22
CA GLY A 37 5.21 25.76 9.63
C GLY A 37 3.87 26.40 9.33
N ILE A 38 3.07 25.77 8.49
CA ILE A 38 1.70 26.23 8.19
C ILE A 38 0.72 25.25 8.83
N ASP A 39 -0.19 25.80 9.65
CA ASP A 39 -1.23 25.01 10.33
C ASP A 39 -2.14 24.31 9.32
N LYS A 40 -2.59 23.10 9.67
CA LYS A 40 -3.47 22.30 8.81
C LYS A 40 -4.79 22.98 8.47
N ASN A 41 -5.24 23.92 9.26
CA ASN A 41 -6.46 24.70 8.98
C ASN A 41 -6.34 25.56 7.72
N PHE A 42 -5.11 25.86 7.27
CA PHE A 42 -4.84 26.57 6.02
C PHE A 42 -4.56 25.61 4.83
N TRP A 43 -4.66 24.30 5.03
CA TRP A 43 -4.52 23.36 3.93
C TRP A 43 -5.78 23.37 3.06
N SER A 44 -5.59 23.36 1.77
CA SER A 44 -6.65 23.53 0.79
C SER A 44 -6.60 22.44 -0.28
N ASN A 45 -7.74 22.24 -0.93
CA ASN A 45 -7.85 21.43 -2.15
C ASN A 45 -8.19 22.29 -3.38
N GLU A 46 -8.31 23.62 -3.20
CA GLU A 46 -8.67 24.52 -4.28
C GLU A 46 -7.54 24.64 -5.30
N PRO A 47 -7.79 24.42 -6.61
CA PRO A 47 -6.75 24.42 -7.66
C PRO A 47 -6.03 25.77 -7.80
N THR A 48 -6.65 26.87 -7.40
CA THR A 48 -6.12 28.24 -7.48
C THR A 48 -5.15 28.57 -6.35
N ASP A 49 -5.19 27.80 -5.25
CA ASP A 49 -4.35 28.06 -4.09
C ASP A 49 -2.89 27.66 -4.34
N ARG A 50 -1.98 28.30 -3.58
CA ARG A 50 -0.54 28.08 -3.75
C ARG A 50 -0.14 26.64 -3.41
N LEU A 51 0.85 26.13 -4.14
CA LEU A 51 1.48 24.87 -3.80
C LEU A 51 2.27 25.02 -2.49
N PHE A 52 2.15 24.02 -1.64
CA PHE A 52 2.86 23.93 -0.37
C PHE A 52 3.62 22.60 -0.30
N TYR A 53 4.94 22.67 -0.33
CA TYR A 53 5.81 21.50 -0.25
C TYR A 53 6.02 21.11 1.21
N THR A 54 5.66 19.88 1.52
CA THR A 54 5.89 19.22 2.81
C THR A 54 6.91 18.10 2.64
N ALA A 55 7.16 17.31 3.68
CA ALA A 55 8.04 16.14 3.57
C ALA A 55 7.41 14.97 2.76
N GLY A 56 6.22 15.13 2.20
CA GLY A 56 5.54 14.14 1.34
C GLY A 56 6.07 14.17 -0.11
N ILE A 57 5.75 13.12 -0.87
CA ILE A 57 6.16 13.01 -2.28
C ILE A 57 5.57 14.14 -3.15
N ASN A 58 4.30 14.45 -2.94
CA ASN A 58 3.58 15.44 -3.71
C ASN A 58 3.29 16.68 -2.85
N PRO A 59 3.37 17.90 -3.42
CA PRO A 59 2.95 19.10 -2.74
C PRO A 59 1.42 19.05 -2.52
N ILE A 60 0.98 19.67 -1.45
CA ILE A 60 -0.41 20.01 -1.19
C ILE A 60 -0.67 21.47 -1.56
N ARG A 61 -1.84 21.99 -1.25
CA ARG A 61 -2.15 23.41 -1.45
C ARG A 61 -2.43 24.08 -0.13
N THR A 62 -2.25 25.42 -0.12
CA THR A 62 -2.51 26.27 1.04
C THR A 62 -3.07 27.62 0.61
N ASN A 63 -4.04 28.12 1.40
CA ASN A 63 -4.55 29.46 1.32
C ASN A 63 -3.88 30.41 2.33
N TYR A 64 -2.77 30.00 2.94
CA TYR A 64 -2.03 30.83 3.90
C TYR A 64 -1.36 32.02 3.19
N GLU A 65 -1.70 33.25 3.64
CA GLU A 65 -1.26 34.48 3.00
C GLU A 65 -0.02 35.11 3.67
N ASP A 66 0.21 34.84 4.96
CA ASP A 66 1.30 35.45 5.75
C ASP A 66 2.68 34.77 5.54
N PHE A 67 2.84 33.98 4.48
CA PHE A 67 4.14 33.39 4.17
C PHE A 67 5.12 34.48 3.74
N PRO A 68 6.35 34.54 4.31
CA PRO A 68 7.30 35.59 4.01
C PRO A 68 7.64 35.67 2.50
N GLU A 69 7.48 36.83 1.88
CA GLU A 69 7.66 37.02 0.42
C GLU A 69 9.02 36.54 -0.07
N TRP A 70 10.09 36.81 0.69
CA TRP A 70 11.44 36.41 0.32
C TRP A 70 11.67 34.89 0.38
N LYS A 71 10.79 34.15 1.02
CA LYS A 71 10.82 32.68 1.09
C LYS A 71 10.06 32.00 -0.03
N TYR A 72 9.20 32.67 -0.78
CA TYR A 72 8.58 32.01 -1.93
C TYR A 72 9.62 31.43 -2.86
N THR A 73 9.33 30.24 -3.38
CA THR A 73 10.20 29.53 -4.29
C THR A 73 10.38 30.31 -5.61
N LYS A 74 11.58 30.23 -6.19
CA LYS A 74 11.96 30.85 -7.45
C LYS A 74 12.36 29.79 -8.46
N GLU A 75 12.52 30.21 -9.73
CA GLU A 75 12.88 29.32 -10.84
C GLU A 75 14.14 28.49 -10.56
N ASN A 76 15.15 29.06 -9.92
CA ASN A 76 16.44 28.40 -9.68
C ASN A 76 16.52 27.69 -8.31
N ASP A 77 15.40 27.44 -7.65
CA ASP A 77 15.43 26.77 -6.37
C ASP A 77 15.36 25.23 -6.50
N LEU A 78 16.01 24.55 -5.57
CA LEU A 78 15.78 23.16 -5.20
C LEU A 78 15.25 23.12 -3.77
N LEU A 79 14.30 22.22 -3.51
CA LEU A 79 13.82 21.93 -2.16
C LEU A 79 14.31 20.56 -1.72
N LEU A 80 14.86 20.49 -0.52
CA LEU A 80 15.55 19.34 0.05
C LEU A 80 14.84 18.95 1.35
N ALA A 81 14.31 17.75 1.43
CA ALA A 81 13.65 17.29 2.63
C ALA A 81 14.65 17.15 3.80
N ARG A 82 14.26 17.65 4.98
CA ARG A 82 15.08 17.64 6.19
C ARG A 82 14.80 16.42 7.07
N ASN A 83 13.56 15.96 7.09
CA ASN A 83 13.13 14.85 7.95
C ASN A 83 12.48 13.75 7.12
N GLY A 84 12.60 12.50 7.57
CA GLY A 84 12.06 11.33 6.88
C GLY A 84 12.85 10.96 5.62
N THR A 85 12.15 10.54 4.57
CA THR A 85 12.80 10.22 3.29
C THR A 85 13.36 11.49 2.66
N PRO A 86 14.66 11.52 2.29
CA PRO A 86 15.31 12.72 1.78
C PRO A 86 14.91 13.01 0.32
N TYR A 87 13.70 13.50 0.11
CA TYR A 87 13.24 13.93 -1.21
C TYR A 87 13.93 15.23 -1.67
N ILE A 88 14.09 15.34 -2.99
CA ILE A 88 14.61 16.53 -3.66
C ILE A 88 13.58 16.95 -4.71
N TYR A 89 13.06 18.17 -4.56
CA TYR A 89 12.04 18.69 -5.44
C TYR A 89 12.59 19.83 -6.29
N ILE A 90 12.15 19.91 -7.54
CA ILE A 90 12.21 21.12 -8.33
C ILE A 90 10.85 21.80 -8.13
N PRO A 91 10.76 22.85 -7.31
CA PRO A 91 9.49 23.48 -7.01
C PRO A 91 8.96 24.30 -8.18
N HIS A 92 7.65 24.46 -8.23
CA HIS A 92 7.04 25.52 -9.01
C HIS A 92 7.42 26.88 -8.40
N PRO A 93 7.66 27.91 -9.20
CA PRO A 93 7.85 29.26 -8.68
C PRO A 93 6.65 29.73 -7.86
N ASN A 94 6.88 30.61 -6.89
CA ASN A 94 5.86 31.19 -6.03
C ASN A 94 5.11 30.17 -5.13
N ALA A 95 5.75 29.05 -4.80
CA ALA A 95 5.21 28.09 -3.85
C ALA A 95 5.74 28.29 -2.43
N CYS A 96 4.97 27.79 -1.45
CA CYS A 96 5.38 27.73 -0.05
C CYS A 96 6.07 26.38 0.25
N TYR A 97 6.81 26.32 1.36
CA TYR A 97 7.43 25.10 1.85
C TYR A 97 7.56 25.12 3.37
N THR A 98 7.46 23.97 4.00
CA THR A 98 7.49 23.81 5.45
C THR A 98 8.91 23.98 6.01
N ASP A 99 9.02 24.22 7.31
CA ASP A 99 10.27 24.21 8.09
C ASP A 99 11.01 22.88 8.07
N HIS A 100 10.33 21.78 7.67
CA HIS A 100 10.93 20.47 7.40
C HIS A 100 11.57 20.36 6.03
N ILE A 101 11.62 21.44 5.26
CA ILE A 101 12.28 21.53 3.96
C ILE A 101 13.29 22.65 3.96
N ILE A 102 14.43 22.41 3.33
CA ILE A 102 15.48 23.38 3.09
C ILE A 102 15.41 23.79 1.62
N ARG A 103 15.30 25.08 1.35
CA ARG A 103 15.45 25.66 0.02
C ARG A 103 16.92 25.96 -0.24
N ALA A 104 17.45 25.52 -1.36
CA ALA A 104 18.75 25.88 -1.88
C ALA A 104 18.56 26.65 -3.19
N THR A 105 18.99 27.92 -3.26
CA THR A 105 18.93 28.72 -4.48
C THR A 105 20.17 28.45 -5.31
N MET A 106 20.00 27.77 -6.43
CA MET A 106 21.09 27.34 -7.31
C MET A 106 21.71 28.56 -8.05
N ASN A 107 23.01 28.49 -8.30
CA ASN A 107 23.69 29.47 -9.13
C ASN A 107 23.14 29.42 -10.57
N ALA A 108 23.11 30.57 -11.26
CA ALA A 108 22.43 30.70 -12.56
C ALA A 108 22.97 29.78 -13.66
N SER A 109 24.25 29.39 -13.59
CA SER A 109 24.88 28.49 -14.56
C SER A 109 24.71 27.01 -14.27
N VAL A 110 23.99 26.64 -13.19
CA VAL A 110 23.87 25.26 -12.73
C VAL A 110 22.61 24.62 -13.30
N ASN A 111 22.78 23.48 -13.96
CA ASN A 111 21.62 22.64 -14.35
C ASN A 111 21.02 21.96 -13.12
N LYS A 112 19.97 22.57 -12.55
CA LYS A 112 19.32 22.09 -11.33
C LYS A 112 18.74 20.67 -11.46
N ARG A 113 18.32 20.28 -12.66
CA ARG A 113 17.78 18.94 -12.92
C ARG A 113 18.86 17.87 -12.87
N PHE A 114 20.03 18.16 -13.44
CA PHE A 114 21.19 17.29 -13.31
C PHE A 114 21.62 17.14 -11.85
N VAL A 115 21.67 18.25 -11.10
CA VAL A 115 21.97 18.23 -9.66
C VAL A 115 20.96 17.40 -8.89
N GLN A 116 19.67 17.51 -9.19
CA GLN A 116 18.63 16.69 -8.57
C GLN A 116 18.90 15.19 -8.78
N TYR A 117 19.19 14.75 -10.00
CA TYR A 117 19.53 13.36 -10.29
C TYR A 117 20.80 12.91 -9.56
N GLY A 118 21.86 13.72 -9.58
CA GLY A 118 23.11 13.43 -8.89
C GLY A 118 22.94 13.29 -7.38
N LEU A 119 22.20 14.20 -6.76
CA LEU A 119 21.90 14.14 -5.33
C LEU A 119 21.01 12.94 -4.98
N GLN A 120 20.04 12.55 -5.81
CA GLN A 120 19.23 11.34 -5.59
C GLN A 120 20.11 10.09 -5.50
N CYS A 121 21.16 9.99 -6.32
CA CYS A 121 22.09 8.87 -6.23
C CYS A 121 22.99 8.97 -4.99
N SER A 122 23.47 10.17 -4.65
CA SER A 122 24.32 10.39 -3.48
C SER A 122 23.63 10.03 -2.17
N ILE A 123 22.36 10.43 -1.99
CA ILE A 123 21.62 10.12 -0.77
C ILE A 123 21.27 8.62 -0.66
N ALA A 124 21.05 7.93 -1.77
CA ALA A 124 20.75 6.50 -1.77
C ALA A 124 21.88 5.68 -1.13
N SER A 125 23.14 6.11 -1.26
CA SER A 125 24.30 5.46 -0.66
C SER A 125 24.39 5.67 0.87
N VAL A 126 23.84 6.77 1.39
CA VAL A 126 23.89 7.12 2.82
C VAL A 126 22.73 6.49 3.61
N VAL A 127 21.57 6.30 2.97
CA VAL A 127 20.36 5.79 3.65
C VAL A 127 20.47 4.30 3.98
N VAL A 128 21.30 3.54 3.28
CA VAL A 128 21.46 2.09 3.49
C VAL A 128 22.03 1.76 4.87
N ASP A 129 22.81 2.68 5.50
CA ASP A 129 23.52 2.43 6.74
C ASP A 129 22.80 2.92 8.02
N SER A 130 21.66 3.62 7.93
CA SER A 130 21.00 4.20 9.10
C SER A 130 19.59 3.66 9.34
N VAL A 131 19.43 2.88 10.40
CA VAL A 131 18.13 2.37 10.90
C VAL A 131 17.29 3.47 11.60
N SER A 132 17.84 4.67 11.83
CA SER A 132 17.13 5.80 12.44
C SER A 132 16.78 6.87 11.41
N LEU A 133 15.62 7.48 11.56
CA LEU A 133 15.16 8.66 10.80
C LEU A 133 16.18 9.81 10.94
N ALA A 134 17.25 9.78 10.14
CA ALA A 134 18.29 10.78 10.19
C ALA A 134 17.71 12.14 9.75
N THR A 135 17.98 13.18 10.56
CA THR A 135 17.68 14.56 10.16
C THR A 135 18.73 15.01 9.14
N TRP A 136 18.30 15.30 7.92
CA TRP A 136 19.13 15.84 6.85
C TRP A 136 19.36 17.34 7.06
N SER A 137 20.40 17.69 7.81
CA SER A 137 20.77 19.09 8.02
C SER A 137 21.34 19.74 6.75
N ALA A 138 21.32 21.09 6.71
CA ALA A 138 22.00 21.84 5.63
C ALA A 138 23.49 21.46 5.51
N SER A 139 24.16 21.18 6.65
CA SER A 139 25.56 20.72 6.63
C SER A 139 25.73 19.38 5.95
N LEU A 140 24.78 18.43 6.17
CA LEU A 140 24.83 17.11 5.54
C LEU A 140 24.58 17.21 4.03
N TRP A 141 23.62 18.02 3.61
CA TRP A 141 23.39 18.31 2.20
C TRP A 141 24.63 18.93 1.54
N ASN A 142 25.26 19.90 2.17
CA ASN A 142 26.46 20.57 1.68
C ASN A 142 27.68 19.65 1.51
N LYS A 143 27.72 18.53 2.22
CA LYS A 143 28.78 17.53 2.10
C LYS A 143 28.60 16.58 0.92
N GLN A 144 27.38 16.51 0.35
CA GLN A 144 27.12 15.62 -0.78
C GLN A 144 28.01 15.97 -1.97
N VAL A 145 28.53 14.95 -2.63
CA VAL A 145 29.41 15.08 -3.79
C VAL A 145 28.72 14.41 -4.97
N ILE A 146 28.74 15.04 -6.12
CA ILE A 146 28.21 14.50 -7.37
C ILE A 146 29.26 14.56 -8.48
N ALA A 147 29.15 13.69 -9.47
CA ALA A 147 29.95 13.76 -10.67
C ALA A 147 29.56 14.99 -11.49
N TRP A 148 30.52 15.62 -12.18
CA TRP A 148 30.32 16.93 -12.82
C TRP A 148 30.87 16.93 -14.23
N PRO A 149 30.07 16.65 -15.28
CA PRO A 149 30.40 16.77 -16.68
C PRO A 149 30.33 18.23 -17.17
N SER A 150 30.63 18.46 -18.44
CA SER A 150 30.41 19.76 -19.11
C SER A 150 28.91 20.10 -19.13
N ALA A 151 28.57 21.39 -19.24
CA ALA A 151 27.19 21.86 -19.30
C ALA A 151 26.38 21.19 -20.42
N GLU A 152 26.99 21.09 -21.62
CA GLU A 152 26.37 20.42 -22.76
C GLU A 152 26.09 18.95 -22.50
N GLU A 153 26.98 18.25 -21.82
CA GLU A 153 26.78 16.85 -21.48
C GLU A 153 25.70 16.67 -20.37
N GLN A 154 25.65 17.62 -19.41
CA GLN A 154 24.55 17.65 -18.41
C GLN A 154 23.19 17.78 -19.12
N GLU A 155 23.05 18.65 -20.09
CA GLU A 155 21.79 18.84 -20.84
C GLU A 155 21.39 17.59 -21.61
N ARG A 156 22.32 16.91 -22.28
CA ARG A 156 22.07 15.65 -22.98
C ARG A 156 21.63 14.56 -22.03
N ILE A 157 22.31 14.42 -20.89
CA ILE A 157 21.94 13.42 -19.85
C ILE A 157 20.57 13.72 -19.29
N VAL A 158 20.26 14.97 -18.95
CA VAL A 158 18.96 15.37 -18.41
C VAL A 158 17.85 15.08 -19.41
N SER A 159 17.99 15.50 -20.66
CA SER A 159 16.99 15.27 -21.71
C SER A 159 16.70 13.78 -21.87
N PHE A 160 17.74 12.95 -21.93
CA PHE A 160 17.60 11.50 -22.03
C PHE A 160 16.91 10.88 -20.80
N LEU A 161 17.37 11.26 -19.60
CA LEU A 161 16.82 10.72 -18.36
C LEU A 161 15.37 11.17 -18.13
N ASP A 162 15.03 12.41 -18.45
CA ASP A 162 13.66 12.92 -18.33
C ASP A 162 12.71 12.14 -19.23
N GLU A 163 13.08 11.88 -20.49
CA GLU A 163 12.28 11.04 -21.40
C GLU A 163 12.11 9.61 -20.86
N LYS A 164 13.22 8.95 -20.49
CA LYS A 164 13.18 7.56 -20.04
C LYS A 164 12.47 7.41 -18.70
N CYS A 165 12.73 8.32 -17.74
CA CYS A 165 12.08 8.30 -16.44
C CYS A 165 10.58 8.57 -16.57
N ALA A 166 10.15 9.52 -17.40
CA ALA A 166 8.74 9.78 -17.65
C ALA A 166 8.02 8.55 -18.23
N HIS A 167 8.67 7.85 -19.18
CA HIS A 167 8.14 6.61 -19.73
C HIS A 167 7.99 5.53 -18.64
N ILE A 168 9.04 5.32 -17.83
CA ILE A 168 9.03 4.35 -16.72
C ILE A 168 7.92 4.70 -15.72
N ASP A 169 7.77 5.97 -15.34
CA ASP A 169 6.74 6.42 -14.39
C ASP A 169 5.32 6.16 -14.94
N SER A 170 5.11 6.40 -16.24
CA SER A 170 3.83 6.08 -16.91
C SER A 170 3.52 4.57 -16.86
N VAL A 171 4.53 3.71 -17.07
CA VAL A 171 4.36 2.25 -16.99
C VAL A 171 4.08 1.82 -15.55
N LEU A 172 4.76 2.41 -14.57
CA LEU A 172 4.54 2.15 -13.13
C LEU A 172 3.11 2.52 -12.74
N GLU A 173 2.62 3.69 -13.13
CA GLU A 173 1.26 4.14 -12.84
C GLU A 173 0.21 3.23 -13.47
N LYS A 174 0.34 2.92 -14.76
CA LYS A 174 -0.56 1.97 -15.45
C LYS A 174 -0.58 0.60 -14.78
N THR A 175 0.58 0.13 -14.31
CA THR A 175 0.69 -1.17 -13.64
C THR A 175 0.02 -1.14 -12.26
N ARG A 176 0.18 -0.06 -11.49
CA ARG A 176 -0.53 0.13 -10.20
C ARG A 176 -2.04 0.19 -10.39
N ASN A 177 -2.53 0.96 -11.37
CA ASN A 177 -3.95 1.04 -11.69
C ASN A 177 -4.51 -0.34 -12.09
N SER A 178 -3.78 -1.10 -12.90
CA SER A 178 -4.16 -2.45 -13.28
C SER A 178 -4.25 -3.41 -12.07
N ILE A 179 -3.40 -3.27 -11.06
CA ILE A 179 -3.51 -4.04 -9.81
C ILE A 179 -4.84 -3.75 -9.10
N GLU A 180 -5.24 -2.47 -9.02
CA GLU A 180 -6.51 -2.10 -8.40
C GLU A 180 -7.72 -2.63 -9.19
N GLU A 181 -7.65 -2.64 -10.52
CA GLU A 181 -8.68 -3.25 -11.37
C GLU A 181 -8.79 -4.76 -11.13
N TYR A 182 -7.67 -5.49 -11.01
CA TYR A 182 -7.69 -6.91 -10.68
C TYR A 182 -8.29 -7.20 -9.30
N LYS A 183 -8.05 -6.34 -8.30
CA LYS A 183 -8.69 -6.47 -6.99
C LYS A 183 -10.21 -6.29 -7.09
N LYS A 184 -10.67 -5.29 -7.84
CA LYS A 184 -12.11 -5.06 -8.11
C LYS A 184 -12.72 -6.25 -8.87
N LEU A 185 -12.03 -6.75 -9.89
CA LEU A 185 -12.47 -7.93 -10.66
C LEU A 185 -12.62 -9.15 -9.75
N LYS A 186 -11.65 -9.41 -8.85
CA LYS A 186 -11.74 -10.50 -7.88
C LYS A 186 -13.00 -10.40 -7.04
N GLN A 187 -13.31 -9.22 -6.49
CA GLN A 187 -14.52 -9.01 -5.69
C GLN A 187 -15.79 -9.19 -6.50
N ALA A 188 -15.83 -8.73 -7.76
CA ALA A 188 -16.96 -8.91 -8.64
C ALA A 188 -17.21 -10.39 -8.98
N VAL A 189 -16.15 -11.14 -9.31
CA VAL A 189 -16.21 -12.59 -9.59
C VAL A 189 -16.73 -13.35 -8.37
N ILE A 190 -16.20 -13.06 -7.18
CA ILE A 190 -16.68 -13.67 -5.93
C ILE A 190 -18.17 -13.37 -5.74
N THR A 191 -18.56 -12.09 -5.76
CA THR A 191 -19.95 -11.67 -5.52
C THR A 191 -20.89 -12.32 -6.51
N GLN A 192 -20.55 -12.33 -7.81
CA GLN A 192 -21.36 -12.97 -8.83
C GLN A 192 -21.53 -14.47 -8.57
N ALA A 193 -20.44 -15.19 -8.31
CA ALA A 193 -20.49 -16.63 -8.14
C ALA A 193 -21.30 -17.05 -6.88
N VAL A 194 -21.14 -16.34 -5.76
CA VAL A 194 -21.84 -16.67 -4.51
C VAL A 194 -23.29 -16.18 -4.46
N THR A 195 -23.72 -15.30 -5.39
CA THR A 195 -25.11 -14.80 -5.42
C THR A 195 -25.91 -15.32 -6.60
N LYS A 196 -25.26 -15.54 -7.75
CA LYS A 196 -25.93 -15.94 -9.01
C LYS A 196 -25.50 -17.32 -9.52
N GLY A 197 -24.50 -17.93 -8.86
CA GLY A 197 -23.90 -19.19 -9.33
C GLY A 197 -22.94 -18.96 -10.49
N ILE A 198 -22.46 -20.07 -11.08
CA ILE A 198 -21.48 -20.07 -12.17
C ILE A 198 -22.08 -20.55 -13.51
N LYS A 199 -23.36 -20.91 -13.53
CA LYS A 199 -24.08 -21.37 -14.73
C LYS A 199 -24.88 -20.22 -15.34
N ASN A 200 -24.70 -19.95 -16.63
CA ASN A 200 -25.34 -18.82 -17.32
C ASN A 200 -26.85 -19.07 -17.65
N ASP A 201 -27.28 -20.32 -17.74
CA ASP A 201 -28.63 -20.67 -18.25
C ASP A 201 -29.55 -21.20 -17.14
N CYS A 202 -29.43 -20.71 -15.90
CA CYS A 202 -30.34 -21.10 -14.83
C CYS A 202 -31.54 -20.13 -14.73
N ARG A 203 -32.75 -20.69 -14.52
CA ARG A 203 -33.92 -19.89 -14.14
C ARG A 203 -33.62 -19.18 -12.83
N VAL A 204 -34.07 -17.93 -12.74
CA VAL A 204 -33.85 -17.08 -11.55
C VAL A 204 -35.17 -16.65 -10.96
N LYS A 205 -35.15 -16.35 -9.65
CA LYS A 205 -36.27 -15.77 -8.90
C LYS A 205 -35.78 -14.55 -8.11
N SER A 206 -36.70 -13.64 -7.79
CA SER A 206 -36.38 -12.48 -6.94
C SER A 206 -35.90 -12.92 -5.55
N SER A 207 -34.89 -12.26 -5.04
CA SER A 207 -34.36 -12.47 -3.72
C SER A 207 -35.07 -11.59 -2.67
N LYS A 208 -35.10 -12.07 -1.42
CA LYS A 208 -35.54 -11.31 -0.23
C LYS A 208 -34.35 -10.72 0.53
N ILE A 209 -33.12 -10.92 0.04
CA ILE A 209 -31.88 -10.34 0.60
C ILE A 209 -31.66 -9.02 -0.13
N GLU A 210 -31.66 -7.92 0.58
CA GLU A 210 -31.77 -6.56 0.04
C GLU A 210 -30.71 -6.22 -1.02
N TRP A 211 -29.47 -6.70 -0.85
CA TRP A 211 -28.37 -6.41 -1.79
C TRP A 211 -28.26 -7.43 -2.95
N ILE A 212 -29.14 -8.44 -2.98
CA ILE A 212 -29.20 -9.46 -4.03
C ILE A 212 -30.55 -9.34 -4.76
N ASP A 213 -30.52 -8.89 -6.00
CA ASP A 213 -31.76 -8.76 -6.81
C ASP A 213 -32.39 -10.13 -7.14
N LYS A 214 -31.58 -11.03 -7.69
CA LYS A 214 -32.03 -12.34 -8.16
C LYS A 214 -31.06 -13.45 -7.75
N ILE A 215 -31.62 -14.63 -7.46
CA ILE A 215 -30.91 -15.87 -7.17
C ILE A 215 -31.42 -17.01 -8.08
N PRO A 216 -30.60 -18.06 -8.32
CA PRO A 216 -31.08 -19.26 -9.03
C PRO A 216 -32.35 -19.84 -8.37
N GLU A 217 -33.29 -20.28 -9.19
CA GLU A 217 -34.62 -20.75 -8.72
C GLU A 217 -34.54 -21.87 -7.68
N LYS A 218 -33.55 -22.77 -7.82
CA LYS A 218 -33.31 -23.90 -6.91
C LYS A 218 -32.69 -23.50 -5.58
N TRP A 219 -32.15 -22.30 -5.46
CA TRP A 219 -31.53 -21.86 -4.22
C TRP A 219 -32.58 -21.45 -3.19
N LYS A 220 -32.27 -21.70 -1.93
CA LYS A 220 -33.07 -21.25 -0.81
C LYS A 220 -32.44 -20.05 -0.13
N GLU A 221 -33.23 -19.32 0.63
CA GLU A 221 -32.78 -18.28 1.55
C GLU A 221 -33.04 -18.73 2.96
N ILE A 222 -32.01 -18.78 3.78
CA ILE A 222 -32.07 -19.38 5.11
C ILE A 222 -31.28 -18.48 6.09
N ARG A 223 -31.66 -18.54 7.38
CA ARG A 223 -30.90 -17.81 8.40
C ARG A 223 -29.62 -18.56 8.75
N ILE A 224 -28.54 -17.84 9.10
CA ILE A 224 -27.24 -18.42 9.47
C ILE A 224 -27.41 -19.46 10.59
N LYS A 225 -28.26 -19.20 11.60
CA LYS A 225 -28.53 -20.15 12.69
C LYS A 225 -29.03 -21.51 12.25
N ASN A 226 -29.52 -21.66 11.03
CA ASN A 226 -30.04 -22.92 10.50
C ASN A 226 -29.00 -23.71 9.71
N ILE A 227 -27.86 -23.12 9.42
CA ILE A 227 -26.74 -23.73 8.66
C ILE A 227 -25.44 -23.79 9.46
N PHE A 228 -25.33 -23.01 10.52
CA PHE A 228 -24.18 -23.04 11.42
C PHE A 228 -24.67 -23.15 12.87
N ASP A 229 -23.97 -23.96 13.65
CA ASP A 229 -24.13 -24.01 15.10
C ASP A 229 -23.09 -23.11 15.76
N PHE A 230 -23.48 -22.45 16.84
CA PHE A 230 -22.59 -21.62 17.63
C PHE A 230 -21.74 -22.51 18.55
N ARG A 231 -20.41 -22.38 18.47
CA ARG A 231 -19.49 -23.15 19.30
C ARG A 231 -19.21 -22.40 20.61
N GLU A 232 -19.60 -22.97 21.73
CA GLU A 232 -19.38 -22.42 23.06
C GLU A 232 -18.22 -23.08 23.82
N GLU A 233 -17.59 -24.07 23.19
CA GLU A 233 -16.50 -24.85 23.79
C GLU A 233 -15.30 -23.98 24.15
N LYS A 234 -14.88 -24.01 25.40
CA LYS A 234 -13.79 -23.22 25.96
C LYS A 234 -12.54 -24.06 26.14
N ASN A 235 -11.39 -23.35 26.03
CA ASN A 235 -10.09 -23.90 26.31
C ASN A 235 -9.72 -23.71 27.78
N TYR A 236 -9.11 -24.75 28.36
CA TYR A 236 -8.52 -24.75 29.69
C TYR A 236 -7.09 -25.31 29.69
N ILE A 237 -6.51 -25.48 28.50
CA ILE A 237 -5.15 -25.94 28.30
C ILE A 237 -4.23 -24.71 28.31
N PRO A 238 -3.01 -24.79 28.91
CA PRO A 238 -2.05 -23.70 28.92
C PRO A 238 -1.72 -23.15 27.52
N LEU A 239 -1.34 -21.86 27.44
CA LEU A 239 -1.09 -21.18 26.18
C LEU A 239 0.03 -21.85 25.36
N GLU A 240 1.01 -22.43 26.03
CA GLU A 240 2.18 -23.08 25.41
C GLU A 240 1.82 -24.38 24.69
N GLU A 241 0.67 -24.98 25.01
CA GLU A 241 0.21 -26.26 24.49
C GLU A 241 -0.88 -26.09 23.41
N VAL A 242 -1.31 -24.86 23.12
CA VAL A 242 -2.39 -24.60 22.17
C VAL A 242 -1.92 -23.79 20.98
N ASN A 243 -2.53 -24.05 19.82
CA ASN A 243 -2.35 -23.26 18.63
C ASN A 243 -3.23 -22.00 18.70
N LEU A 244 -2.62 -20.82 18.88
CA LEU A 244 -3.35 -19.56 18.94
C LEU A 244 -3.64 -19.08 17.53
N LEU A 245 -4.93 -18.82 17.26
CA LEU A 245 -5.43 -18.37 15.97
C LEU A 245 -5.83 -16.89 16.02
N SER A 246 -5.40 -16.15 15.02
CA SER A 246 -5.73 -14.74 14.83
C SER A 246 -6.53 -14.55 13.54
N LEU A 247 -7.48 -13.60 13.58
CA LEU A 247 -8.32 -13.27 12.43
C LEU A 247 -7.99 -11.86 11.93
N TYR A 248 -7.56 -11.77 10.68
CA TYR A 248 -7.27 -10.52 9.99
C TYR A 248 -8.25 -10.29 8.85
N THR A 249 -8.60 -9.03 8.60
CA THR A 249 -9.51 -8.64 7.52
C THR A 249 -9.02 -9.11 6.15
N ASP A 250 -7.73 -8.96 5.89
CA ASP A 250 -7.14 -9.27 4.59
C ASP A 250 -6.66 -10.72 4.48
N LEU A 251 -6.04 -11.25 5.54
CA LEU A 251 -5.40 -12.57 5.53
C LEU A 251 -6.34 -13.70 5.94
N GLY A 252 -7.48 -13.37 6.60
CA GLY A 252 -8.36 -14.39 7.19
C GLY A 252 -7.80 -14.96 8.49
N VAL A 253 -8.03 -16.25 8.73
CA VAL A 253 -7.56 -16.96 9.92
C VAL A 253 -6.15 -17.48 9.67
N ILE A 254 -5.22 -17.13 10.56
CA ILE A 254 -3.81 -17.54 10.52
C ILE A 254 -3.33 -17.98 11.90
N GLN A 255 -2.31 -18.79 11.94
CA GLN A 255 -1.64 -19.16 13.18
C GLN A 255 -0.82 -17.98 13.70
N HIS A 256 -0.84 -17.75 15.00
CA HIS A 256 -0.09 -16.66 15.61
C HIS A 256 1.43 -16.85 15.46
N SER A 257 1.89 -18.09 15.35
CA SER A 257 3.28 -18.43 15.05
C SER A 257 3.78 -17.95 13.68
N ASP A 258 2.87 -17.79 12.72
CA ASP A 258 3.21 -17.39 11.35
C ASP A 258 3.36 -15.86 11.20
N LEU A 259 3.05 -15.11 12.26
CA LEU A 259 3.24 -13.66 12.29
C LEU A 259 4.71 -13.34 12.55
N GLU A 260 5.38 -12.70 11.59
CA GLU A 260 6.65 -12.04 11.85
C GLU A 260 6.48 -11.07 13.04
N LYS A 261 7.38 -11.22 14.03
CA LYS A 261 7.34 -10.52 15.32
C LYS A 261 6.94 -9.06 15.14
N THR A 262 5.79 -8.64 15.69
CA THR A 262 5.55 -7.30 16.24
C THR A 262 4.15 -6.72 16.15
N VAL A 263 3.12 -7.36 15.66
CA VAL A 263 1.80 -6.73 15.55
C VAL A 263 0.76 -7.45 16.42
N GLY A 264 0.43 -6.84 17.56
CA GLY A 264 -0.69 -7.26 18.41
C GLY A 264 -0.31 -7.43 19.88
N ASN A 265 -1.31 -7.33 20.77
CA ASN A 265 -1.15 -7.67 22.20
C ASN A 265 -0.81 -9.16 22.32
N LYS A 266 0.30 -9.48 22.93
CA LYS A 266 0.63 -10.87 23.27
C LYS A 266 -0.38 -11.39 24.27
N ALA A 267 -1.04 -12.51 23.95
CA ALA A 267 -1.87 -13.21 24.92
C ALA A 267 -0.98 -13.63 26.12
N VAL A 268 -1.48 -13.39 27.32
CA VAL A 268 -0.78 -13.76 28.57
C VAL A 268 -1.17 -15.16 28.99
N ASN A 269 -2.41 -15.56 28.70
CA ASN A 269 -2.90 -16.93 28.89
C ASN A 269 -3.98 -17.24 27.81
N ALA A 270 -4.36 -18.50 27.71
CA ALA A 270 -5.41 -18.96 26.80
C ALA A 270 -6.62 -19.54 27.55
N ASP A 271 -6.74 -19.29 28.86
CA ASP A 271 -7.87 -19.77 29.66
C ASP A 271 -9.17 -19.07 29.24
N GLY A 272 -10.22 -19.86 29.05
CA GLY A 272 -11.50 -19.36 28.57
C GLY A 272 -11.55 -18.96 27.10
N TYR A 273 -10.47 -19.13 26.33
CA TYR A 273 -10.47 -18.94 24.89
C TYR A 273 -11.44 -19.93 24.22
N LYS A 274 -12.00 -19.55 23.08
CA LYS A 274 -12.91 -20.42 22.34
C LYS A 274 -12.11 -21.42 21.50
N LYS A 275 -12.47 -22.70 21.57
CA LYS A 275 -11.92 -23.72 20.69
C LYS A 275 -12.37 -23.50 19.26
N VAL A 276 -11.50 -23.81 18.35
CA VAL A 276 -11.72 -23.73 16.89
C VAL A 276 -11.25 -25.05 16.30
N TYR A 277 -12.02 -25.56 15.38
CA TYR A 277 -11.62 -26.73 14.58
C TYR A 277 -11.56 -26.37 13.09
N GLU A 278 -10.88 -27.21 12.34
CA GLU A 278 -10.82 -27.05 10.89
C GLU A 278 -12.23 -26.95 10.29
N ASN A 279 -12.43 -26.04 9.35
CA ASN A 279 -13.71 -25.67 8.73
C ASN A 279 -14.68 -24.86 9.60
N ASP A 280 -14.36 -24.52 10.84
CA ASP A 280 -15.15 -23.54 11.58
C ASP A 280 -15.00 -22.13 10.95
N ILE A 281 -16.06 -21.34 11.04
CA ILE A 281 -16.05 -19.91 10.67
C ILE A 281 -15.81 -19.08 11.93
N ILE A 282 -14.77 -18.26 11.91
CA ILE A 282 -14.46 -17.29 12.97
C ILE A 282 -14.98 -15.92 12.56
N VAL A 283 -15.66 -15.23 13.46
CA VAL A 283 -16.25 -13.90 13.25
C VAL A 283 -15.78 -12.94 14.33
N ASN A 284 -15.15 -11.86 13.93
CA ASN A 284 -14.85 -10.76 14.85
C ASN A 284 -16.11 -9.88 14.98
N ILE A 285 -16.78 -9.91 16.10
CA ILE A 285 -18.04 -9.18 16.33
C ILE A 285 -17.91 -7.66 16.19
N ILE A 286 -16.69 -7.12 16.35
CA ILE A 286 -16.40 -5.68 16.23
C ILE A 286 -16.14 -5.28 14.78
N LEU A 287 -15.49 -6.16 14.01
CA LEU A 287 -14.98 -5.85 12.66
C LEU A 287 -15.63 -6.70 11.55
N CYS A 288 -16.69 -7.51 11.86
CA CYS A 288 -17.34 -8.34 10.84
C CYS A 288 -17.94 -7.50 9.71
N TRP A 289 -18.44 -6.31 10.00
CA TRP A 289 -18.92 -5.34 9.00
C TRP A 289 -17.82 -4.78 8.10
N MET A 290 -16.55 -4.98 8.47
CA MET A 290 -15.38 -4.70 7.64
C MET A 290 -14.82 -5.97 6.96
N GLY A 291 -15.53 -7.11 7.05
CA GLY A 291 -15.13 -8.37 6.46
C GLY A 291 -14.19 -9.22 7.31
N ALA A 292 -14.02 -8.91 8.61
CA ALA A 292 -13.25 -9.76 9.53
C ALA A 292 -14.01 -11.01 9.88
N ILE A 293 -14.17 -11.91 8.90
CA ILE A 293 -14.78 -13.22 8.96
C ILE A 293 -13.92 -14.18 8.15
N GLY A 294 -13.65 -15.36 8.69
CA GLY A 294 -12.81 -16.34 7.99
C GLY A 294 -13.04 -17.77 8.40
N ILE A 295 -12.82 -18.68 7.46
CA ILE A 295 -12.74 -20.11 7.71
C ILE A 295 -11.39 -20.44 8.37
N SER A 296 -11.41 -21.30 9.38
CA SER A 296 -10.18 -21.88 9.94
C SER A 296 -9.72 -23.07 9.11
N LYS A 297 -8.41 -23.10 8.84
CA LYS A 297 -7.71 -24.26 8.26
C LYS A 297 -7.00 -25.08 9.33
N TYR A 298 -7.15 -24.68 10.58
CA TYR A 298 -6.38 -25.20 11.71
C TYR A 298 -7.30 -25.48 12.90
N ASP A 299 -6.95 -26.49 13.66
CA ASP A 299 -7.43 -26.64 15.03
C ASP A 299 -6.62 -25.72 15.94
N GLY A 300 -7.30 -25.12 16.93
CA GLY A 300 -6.67 -24.22 17.86
C GLY A 300 -7.63 -23.47 18.74
N VAL A 301 -7.21 -22.30 19.20
CA VAL A 301 -8.02 -21.45 20.08
C VAL A 301 -7.99 -20.00 19.61
N THR A 302 -9.08 -19.29 19.84
CA THR A 302 -9.18 -17.87 19.50
C THR A 302 -9.72 -17.03 20.65
N SER A 303 -9.52 -15.72 20.57
CA SER A 303 -9.95 -14.78 21.61
C SER A 303 -11.44 -14.94 21.95
N PRO A 304 -11.82 -14.79 23.22
CA PRO A 304 -13.25 -14.78 23.65
C PRO A 304 -14.10 -13.72 22.94
N ALA A 305 -13.46 -12.65 22.43
CA ALA A 305 -14.14 -11.59 21.67
C ALA A 305 -14.57 -12.01 20.25
N TYR A 306 -14.17 -13.19 19.79
CA TYR A 306 -14.57 -13.71 18.49
C TYR A 306 -15.63 -14.77 18.67
N ASP A 307 -16.54 -14.86 17.72
CA ASP A 307 -17.53 -15.94 17.65
C ASP A 307 -17.03 -17.05 16.73
N VAL A 308 -17.35 -18.28 17.09
CA VAL A 308 -16.98 -19.48 16.31
C VAL A 308 -18.25 -20.21 15.91
N TYR A 309 -18.34 -20.55 14.64
CA TYR A 309 -19.51 -21.20 14.04
C TYR A 309 -19.10 -22.50 13.34
N CYS A 310 -19.69 -23.60 13.75
CA CYS A 310 -19.51 -24.94 13.22
C CYS A 310 -20.50 -25.19 12.08
N PRO A 311 -20.09 -25.64 10.89
CA PRO A 311 -21.02 -25.95 9.81
C PRO A 311 -21.89 -27.16 10.14
N ARG A 312 -23.19 -27.08 9.81
CA ARG A 312 -24.10 -28.22 9.84
C ARG A 312 -23.92 -29.09 8.59
N GLU A 313 -24.58 -30.23 8.58
CA GLU A 313 -24.65 -31.09 7.39
C GLU A 313 -25.09 -30.32 6.16
N ASN A 314 -24.53 -30.67 5.01
CA ASN A 314 -24.81 -30.03 3.70
C ASN A 314 -24.41 -28.56 3.58
N VAL A 315 -23.46 -28.12 4.43
CA VAL A 315 -22.85 -26.77 4.39
C VAL A 315 -21.37 -26.86 4.07
N ASP A 316 -20.93 -26.16 3.05
CA ASP A 316 -19.53 -25.95 2.73
C ASP A 316 -19.07 -24.62 3.33
N SER A 317 -18.28 -24.66 4.40
CA SER A 317 -17.79 -23.45 5.08
C SER A 317 -16.98 -22.55 4.16
N LYS A 318 -16.31 -23.12 3.14
CA LYS A 318 -15.51 -22.33 2.20
C LYS A 318 -16.37 -21.51 1.24
N PHE A 319 -17.55 -22.01 0.85
CA PHE A 319 -18.55 -21.23 0.14
C PHE A 319 -18.96 -20.01 0.97
N TYR A 320 -19.26 -20.21 2.25
CA TYR A 320 -19.63 -19.12 3.16
C TYR A 320 -18.47 -18.21 3.52
N HIS A 321 -17.23 -18.69 3.53
CA HIS A 321 -16.06 -17.83 3.64
C HIS A 321 -16.01 -16.80 2.50
N TYR A 322 -16.28 -17.20 1.25
CA TYR A 322 -16.39 -16.29 0.12
C TYR A 322 -17.60 -15.36 0.25
N TYR A 323 -18.76 -15.91 0.61
CA TYR A 323 -20.00 -15.14 0.76
C TYR A 323 -19.90 -14.07 1.83
N PHE A 324 -19.42 -14.41 3.02
CA PHE A 324 -19.32 -13.51 4.17
C PHE A 324 -18.29 -12.39 3.99
N ARG A 325 -17.40 -12.51 3.04
CA ARG A 325 -16.40 -11.48 2.70
C ARG A 325 -16.81 -10.59 1.54
N THR A 326 -18.04 -10.69 1.07
CA THR A 326 -18.61 -9.75 0.09
C THR A 326 -18.98 -8.42 0.75
N THR A 327 -18.90 -7.33 0.01
CA THR A 327 -19.31 -6.00 0.49
C THR A 327 -20.81 -5.95 0.85
N GLY A 328 -21.64 -6.71 0.13
CA GLY A 328 -23.07 -6.82 0.43
C GLY A 328 -23.34 -7.44 1.79
N PHE A 329 -22.68 -8.54 2.12
CA PHE A 329 -22.82 -9.16 3.42
C PHE A 329 -22.22 -8.29 4.54
N ALA A 330 -21.11 -7.61 4.31
CA ALA A 330 -20.54 -6.63 5.24
C ALA A 330 -21.57 -5.53 5.58
N SER A 331 -22.33 -5.06 4.58
CA SER A 331 -23.42 -4.09 4.77
C SER A 331 -24.55 -4.68 5.64
N ASP A 332 -24.92 -5.95 5.45
CA ASP A 332 -25.92 -6.62 6.32
C ASP A 332 -25.44 -6.70 7.77
N CYS A 333 -24.16 -7.01 7.99
CA CYS A 333 -23.57 -6.98 9.33
C CYS A 333 -23.63 -5.57 9.94
N TYR A 334 -23.28 -4.54 9.15
CA TYR A 334 -23.35 -3.15 9.61
C TYR A 334 -24.77 -2.73 10.00
N LYS A 335 -25.77 -2.99 9.16
CA LYS A 335 -27.18 -2.64 9.40
C LYS A 335 -27.75 -3.28 10.68
N ARG A 336 -27.24 -4.46 11.05
CA ARG A 336 -27.68 -5.20 12.24
C ARG A 336 -26.83 -4.94 13.46
N GLY A 337 -25.69 -4.26 13.30
CA GLY A 337 -24.82 -3.89 14.40
C GLY A 337 -25.44 -2.83 15.31
N ARG A 338 -24.91 -2.74 16.53
CA ARG A 338 -25.29 -1.74 17.55
C ARG A 338 -24.05 -1.11 18.14
N GLY A 339 -24.11 0.20 18.40
CA GLY A 339 -23.03 0.96 19.02
C GLY A 339 -23.27 2.45 18.96
N ILE A 340 -22.63 3.23 19.85
CA ILE A 340 -22.78 4.70 19.90
C ILE A 340 -21.76 5.39 18.97
N MET A 341 -20.65 4.71 18.66
CA MET A 341 -19.57 5.22 17.79
C MET A 341 -19.08 4.10 16.87
N ALA A 342 -18.53 4.45 15.70
CA ALA A 342 -17.96 3.50 14.74
C ALA A 342 -16.94 2.53 15.38
N MET A 343 -16.09 3.00 16.29
CA MET A 343 -15.12 2.16 17.01
C MET A 343 -15.76 1.20 18.03
N ARG A 344 -17.03 1.37 18.36
CA ARG A 344 -17.79 0.51 19.29
C ARG A 344 -18.96 -0.19 18.61
N TRP A 345 -19.01 -0.17 17.29
CA TRP A 345 -20.02 -0.87 16.50
C TRP A 345 -19.79 -2.37 16.58
N ARG A 346 -20.81 -3.12 16.94
CA ARG A 346 -20.73 -4.58 17.11
C ARG A 346 -21.94 -5.26 16.53
N THR A 347 -21.71 -6.33 15.79
CA THR A 347 -22.75 -7.26 15.37
C THR A 347 -22.65 -8.49 16.27
N TYR A 348 -23.52 -8.54 17.27
CA TYR A 348 -23.53 -9.64 18.24
C TYR A 348 -24.05 -10.94 17.63
N SER A 349 -23.75 -12.06 18.29
CA SER A 349 -24.06 -13.42 17.83
C SER A 349 -25.52 -13.63 17.48
N ASP A 350 -26.47 -13.09 18.27
CA ASP A 350 -27.92 -13.17 18.02
C ASP A 350 -28.31 -12.50 16.71
N GLN A 351 -27.75 -11.32 16.44
CA GLN A 351 -28.00 -10.54 15.25
C GLN A 351 -27.34 -11.18 14.02
N PHE A 352 -26.08 -11.62 14.13
CA PHE A 352 -25.37 -12.29 13.06
C PHE A 352 -26.09 -13.58 12.64
N ARG A 353 -26.47 -14.41 13.59
CA ARG A 353 -27.17 -15.68 13.37
C ARG A 353 -28.55 -15.52 12.73
N ASP A 354 -29.16 -14.34 12.83
CA ASP A 354 -30.47 -14.04 12.27
C ASP A 354 -30.43 -13.45 10.86
N ILE A 355 -29.20 -13.16 10.34
CA ILE A 355 -29.02 -12.72 8.95
C ILE A 355 -29.45 -13.84 8.01
N LYS A 356 -30.20 -13.46 6.96
CA LYS A 356 -30.55 -14.36 5.85
C LYS A 356 -29.42 -14.42 4.85
N VAL A 357 -29.12 -15.62 4.38
CA VAL A 357 -28.10 -15.90 3.36
C VAL A 357 -28.67 -16.81 2.29
N VAL A 358 -28.07 -16.85 1.13
CA VAL A 358 -28.39 -17.82 0.09
C VAL A 358 -27.90 -19.21 0.50
N TYR A 359 -28.65 -20.24 0.09
CA TYR A 359 -28.34 -21.63 0.39
C TYR A 359 -28.47 -22.48 -0.87
N PRO A 360 -27.40 -22.59 -1.65
CA PRO A 360 -27.31 -23.49 -2.79
C PRO A 360 -27.32 -24.96 -2.36
N PRO A 361 -27.68 -25.92 -3.21
CA PRO A 361 -27.40 -27.33 -2.97
C PRO A 361 -25.89 -27.56 -2.73
N LEU A 362 -25.52 -28.49 -1.84
CA LEU A 362 -24.12 -28.73 -1.45
C LEU A 362 -23.21 -28.97 -2.68
N ARG A 363 -23.70 -29.68 -3.70
CA ARG A 363 -22.96 -29.89 -4.93
C ARG A 363 -22.59 -28.58 -5.63
N GLU A 364 -23.54 -27.64 -5.71
CA GLU A 364 -23.29 -26.33 -6.31
C GLU A 364 -22.35 -25.48 -5.44
N GLN A 365 -22.47 -25.55 -4.10
CA GLN A 365 -21.52 -24.87 -3.20
C GLN A 365 -20.09 -25.30 -3.54
N LYS A 366 -19.82 -26.62 -3.66
CA LYS A 366 -18.51 -27.17 -4.00
C LYS A 366 -18.03 -26.78 -5.40
N GLU A 367 -18.92 -26.82 -6.41
CA GLU A 367 -18.61 -26.40 -7.78
C GLU A 367 -18.22 -24.90 -7.79
N ILE A 368 -18.93 -24.05 -7.05
CA ILE A 368 -18.63 -22.62 -6.92
C ILE A 368 -17.28 -22.40 -6.20
N VAL A 369 -17.03 -23.11 -5.11
CA VAL A 369 -15.75 -23.04 -4.37
C VAL A 369 -14.58 -23.39 -5.26
N GLN A 370 -14.67 -24.51 -6.01
CA GLN A 370 -13.61 -24.88 -6.92
C GLN A 370 -13.35 -23.80 -7.99
N TYR A 371 -14.41 -23.28 -8.59
CA TYR A 371 -14.31 -22.19 -9.57
C TYR A 371 -13.64 -20.95 -8.98
N LEU A 372 -14.07 -20.55 -7.75
CA LEU A 372 -13.52 -19.37 -7.10
C LEU A 372 -12.06 -19.55 -6.68
N ASP A 373 -11.68 -20.74 -6.19
CA ASP A 373 -10.29 -21.07 -5.87
C ASP A 373 -9.39 -20.89 -7.11
N GLU A 374 -9.81 -21.46 -8.24
CA GLU A 374 -9.06 -21.34 -9.48
C GLU A 374 -8.94 -19.88 -9.96
N LYS A 375 -10.06 -19.15 -9.98
CA LYS A 375 -10.11 -17.75 -10.45
C LYS A 375 -9.38 -16.79 -9.53
N CYS A 376 -9.58 -16.92 -8.22
CA CYS A 376 -8.88 -16.09 -7.23
C CYS A 376 -7.38 -16.33 -7.27
N ASN A 377 -6.92 -17.59 -7.34
CA ASN A 377 -5.51 -17.94 -7.47
C ASN A 377 -4.89 -17.37 -8.76
N GLN A 378 -5.60 -17.43 -9.90
CA GLN A 378 -5.14 -16.83 -11.16
C GLN A 378 -4.93 -15.32 -11.00
N ILE A 379 -5.92 -14.61 -10.43
CA ILE A 379 -5.86 -13.17 -10.20
C ILE A 379 -4.73 -12.81 -9.21
N GLU A 380 -4.61 -13.52 -8.10
CA GLU A 380 -3.56 -13.30 -7.11
C GLU A 380 -2.16 -13.47 -7.68
N ASN A 381 -1.95 -14.50 -8.50
CA ASN A 381 -0.68 -14.73 -9.20
C ASN A 381 -0.36 -13.59 -10.18
N LEU A 382 -1.35 -13.06 -10.89
CA LEU A 382 -1.16 -11.89 -11.76
C LEU A 382 -0.80 -10.64 -10.95
N VAL A 383 -1.49 -10.39 -9.85
CA VAL A 383 -1.19 -9.27 -8.95
C VAL A 383 0.22 -9.40 -8.36
N LYS A 384 0.62 -10.60 -7.93
CA LYS A 384 1.97 -10.87 -7.43
C LYS A 384 3.05 -10.60 -8.48
N LYS A 385 2.84 -11.06 -9.72
CA LYS A 385 3.76 -10.79 -10.84
C LYS A 385 3.87 -9.30 -11.13
N LYS A 386 2.75 -8.56 -11.13
CA LYS A 386 2.74 -7.12 -11.35
C LYS A 386 3.44 -6.35 -10.23
N LYS A 387 3.29 -6.75 -8.98
CA LYS A 387 4.04 -6.15 -7.85
C LYS A 387 5.54 -6.34 -8.02
N LYS A 388 5.99 -7.56 -8.35
CA LYS A 388 7.40 -7.84 -8.63
C LYS A 388 7.93 -7.02 -9.81
N PHE A 389 7.15 -6.88 -10.87
CA PHE A 389 7.50 -6.04 -12.01
C PHE A 389 7.67 -4.55 -11.62
N ILE A 390 6.83 -4.02 -10.73
CA ILE A 390 6.98 -2.67 -10.17
C ILE A 390 8.33 -2.53 -9.46
N GLU A 391 8.67 -3.47 -8.57
CA GLU A 391 9.94 -3.48 -7.83
C GLU A 391 11.16 -3.50 -8.78
N GLU A 392 11.13 -4.38 -9.78
CA GLU A 392 12.18 -4.49 -10.79
C GLU A 392 12.31 -3.20 -11.62
N LEU A 393 11.19 -2.57 -11.98
CA LEU A 393 11.20 -1.36 -12.78
C LEU A 393 11.66 -0.12 -11.97
N GLU A 394 11.30 -0.04 -10.69
CA GLU A 394 11.81 0.99 -9.77
C GLU A 394 13.33 0.84 -9.55
N PHE A 395 13.80 -0.39 -9.41
CA PHE A 395 15.23 -0.68 -9.33
C PHE A 395 15.95 -0.29 -10.64
N TYR A 396 15.40 -0.68 -11.79
CA TYR A 396 15.93 -0.32 -13.10
C TYR A 396 16.03 1.21 -13.27
N LYS A 397 14.98 1.96 -12.87
CA LYS A 397 14.99 3.42 -12.90
C LYS A 397 16.16 4.01 -12.11
N LYS A 398 16.37 3.51 -10.88
CA LYS A 398 17.49 3.95 -10.03
C LYS A 398 18.84 3.64 -10.66
N SER A 399 19.01 2.43 -11.21
CA SER A 399 20.23 2.02 -11.90
C SER A 399 20.49 2.87 -13.15
N LEU A 400 19.45 3.13 -13.94
CA LEU A 400 19.54 3.98 -15.12
C LEU A 400 20.04 5.38 -14.75
N ILE A 401 19.42 6.03 -13.78
CA ILE A 401 19.86 7.35 -13.33
C ILE A 401 21.34 7.30 -12.89
N TYR A 402 21.69 6.33 -12.04
CA TYR A 402 23.05 6.17 -11.56
C TYR A 402 24.08 6.02 -12.68
N GLU A 403 23.83 5.15 -13.66
CA GLU A 403 24.76 4.88 -14.75
C GLU A 403 25.07 6.12 -15.60
N TYR A 404 24.05 6.96 -15.86
CA TYR A 404 24.22 8.15 -16.68
C TYR A 404 24.78 9.34 -15.90
N VAL A 405 24.33 9.58 -14.65
CA VAL A 405 24.83 10.71 -13.86
C VAL A 405 26.26 10.49 -13.33
N THR A 406 26.74 9.25 -13.32
CA THR A 406 28.13 8.92 -12.97
C THR A 406 29.01 8.68 -14.21
N GLY A 407 28.45 8.79 -15.42
CA GLY A 407 29.17 8.62 -16.67
C GLY A 407 29.61 7.21 -17.01
N LYS A 408 29.03 6.19 -16.34
CA LYS A 408 29.29 4.78 -16.63
C LYS A 408 28.68 4.35 -17.97
N LYS A 409 27.62 5.03 -18.37
CA LYS A 409 27.03 4.92 -19.71
C LYS A 409 27.01 6.28 -20.39
N GLU A 410 27.17 6.25 -21.68
CA GLU A 410 27.11 7.42 -22.58
C GLU A 410 25.69 7.51 -23.15
N VAL A 411 25.18 8.74 -23.25
CA VAL A 411 23.90 8.98 -23.93
C VAL A 411 24.08 8.61 -25.40
N PRO A 412 23.24 7.72 -25.97
CA PRO A 412 23.34 7.40 -27.39
C PRO A 412 23.26 8.64 -28.27
N GLU A 413 24.11 8.73 -29.28
CA GLU A 413 23.96 9.71 -30.34
C GLU A 413 22.74 9.33 -31.18
N PHE A 414 21.81 10.29 -31.36
CA PHE A 414 20.61 10.14 -32.19
C PHE A 414 20.91 10.57 -33.62
#